data_d0434321f4ff451e9bd4c7a96d44dc8c
#
_entry.id   d0434321f4ff451e9bd4c7a96d44dc8c
#
_cell.length_a   1.000
_cell.length_b   1.000
_cell.length_c   1.000
_cell.angle_alpha   90.00
_cell.angle_beta   90.00
_cell.angle_gamma   90.00
#
_symmetry.space_group_name_H-M   'P 1'
#
loop_
_entity.id
_entity.type
_entity.pdbx_description
1 polymer ?
#
loop_
_entity_poly.entity_id
_entity_poly.type
_entity_poly.pdbx_seq_one_letter_code
_entity_poly.pdbx_strand_id
1 'polypeptide(L)'
;RNEKGVAANSTTETYVSFRTEVQTWRWAGVPFLVRTGKRMPRRFAEIVIQFRDVPKPLFEPVGGQWVGNQLVIHLQPEDKLELKLLAKTPGERERLKPVSLDLDFFNTWRIPVRDAYERLITDILRGRLGLFLRRDEVQTQWQFVDRILNDLKSHGMEPVPYTSGTYGPSSATAMALRAGALWSEDGL
;
A
#
# COMPACT_ATOMS: atom_id res chain seq x y z
N ARG A 1 14.20 -15.19 -14.14
CA ARG A 1 15.06 -15.52 -15.30
C ARG A 1 14.68 -16.86 -15.94
N ASN A 2 13.95 -17.72 -15.26
CA ASN A 2 13.55 -19.06 -15.77
C ASN A 2 12.26 -19.04 -16.60
N GLU A 3 11.70 -17.88 -16.87
CA GLU A 3 10.48 -17.75 -17.67
C GLU A 3 10.78 -17.70 -19.15
N LYS A 4 9.89 -18.28 -19.96
CA LYS A 4 10.02 -18.29 -21.42
C LYS A 4 10.08 -16.86 -21.96
N GLY A 5 11.10 -16.56 -22.76
CA GLY A 5 11.29 -15.24 -23.38
C GLY A 5 12.08 -14.23 -22.53
N VAL A 6 12.53 -14.62 -21.33
CA VAL A 6 13.40 -13.78 -20.49
C VAL A 6 14.86 -14.14 -20.74
N ALA A 7 15.70 -13.13 -21.02
CA ALA A 7 17.13 -13.35 -21.18
C ALA A 7 17.75 -13.84 -19.86
N ALA A 8 18.70 -14.81 -19.96
CA ALA A 8 19.34 -15.40 -18.78
C ALA A 8 20.09 -14.39 -17.91
N ASN A 9 20.59 -13.31 -18.53
CA ASN A 9 21.28 -12.20 -17.87
C ASN A 9 20.36 -11.00 -17.59
N SER A 10 19.04 -11.14 -17.69
CA SER A 10 18.10 -10.05 -17.43
C SER A 10 18.28 -9.49 -16.02
N THR A 11 18.38 -8.17 -15.92
CA THR A 11 18.39 -7.39 -14.68
C THR A 11 17.10 -6.60 -14.47
N THR A 12 16.04 -6.92 -15.25
CA THR A 12 14.76 -6.28 -15.12
C THR A 12 14.16 -6.58 -13.75
N GLU A 13 13.87 -5.54 -13.02
CA GLU A 13 13.24 -5.60 -11.70
C GLU A 13 11.80 -6.12 -11.79
N THR A 14 11.45 -7.03 -10.90
CA THR A 14 10.10 -7.59 -10.74
C THR A 14 9.48 -7.28 -9.39
N TYR A 15 10.23 -6.56 -8.57
CA TYR A 15 9.81 -6.09 -7.26
C TYR A 15 10.45 -4.72 -7.00
N VAL A 16 9.69 -3.83 -6.42
CA VAL A 16 10.20 -2.55 -5.93
C VAL A 16 9.63 -2.22 -4.56
N SER A 17 10.48 -1.70 -3.70
CA SER A 17 10.07 -1.12 -2.44
C SER A 17 10.93 0.13 -2.18
N PHE A 18 10.28 1.25 -1.91
CA PHE A 18 10.97 2.49 -1.62
C PHE A 18 10.21 3.35 -0.62
N ARG A 19 10.93 4.24 0.03
CA ARG A 19 10.40 5.31 0.87
C ARG A 19 10.52 6.62 0.12
N THR A 20 9.46 7.41 0.14
CA THR A 20 9.45 8.77 -0.39
C THR A 20 8.73 9.73 0.56
N GLU A 21 8.81 11.02 0.28
CA GLU A 21 8.14 12.08 1.03
C GLU A 21 7.48 13.06 0.07
N VAL A 22 6.38 13.64 0.49
CA VAL A 22 5.68 14.70 -0.26
C VAL A 22 5.90 16.02 0.46
N GLN A 23 6.67 16.93 -0.16
CA GLN A 23 7.06 18.21 0.40
C GLN A 23 5.94 19.26 0.29
N THR A 24 4.83 19.01 0.99
CA THR A 24 3.71 19.94 1.12
C THR A 24 3.36 20.13 2.60
N TRP A 25 2.67 21.22 2.92
CA TRP A 25 2.23 21.48 4.29
C TRP A 25 1.46 20.32 4.92
N ARG A 26 0.62 19.67 4.15
CA ARG A 26 -0.20 18.54 4.63
C ARG A 26 0.63 17.31 4.97
N TRP A 27 1.65 17.02 4.16
CA TRP A 27 2.37 15.75 4.19
C TRP A 27 3.81 15.87 4.69
N ALA A 28 4.25 17.08 5.09
CA ALA A 28 5.58 17.28 5.62
C ALA A 28 5.85 16.35 6.82
N GLY A 29 6.95 15.59 6.73
CA GLY A 29 7.36 14.63 7.75
C GLY A 29 6.56 13.32 7.79
N VAL A 30 5.64 13.08 6.82
CA VAL A 30 4.94 11.80 6.70
C VAL A 30 5.70 10.92 5.70
N PRO A 31 6.23 9.76 6.10
CA PRO A 31 6.86 8.83 5.19
C PRO A 31 5.80 8.10 4.34
N PHE A 32 6.04 8.03 3.04
CA PHE A 32 5.28 7.22 2.12
C PHE A 32 6.10 5.99 1.77
N LEU A 33 5.60 4.83 2.15
CA LEU A 33 6.21 3.54 1.85
C LEU A 33 5.43 2.89 0.71
N VAL A 34 6.12 2.57 -0.36
CA VAL A 34 5.52 1.94 -1.54
C VAL A 34 6.16 0.57 -1.75
N ARG A 35 5.31 -0.43 -1.98
CA ARG A 35 5.73 -1.80 -2.30
C ARG A 35 4.84 -2.36 -3.40
N THR A 36 5.47 -2.93 -4.42
CA THR A 36 4.78 -3.72 -5.44
C THR A 36 5.71 -4.79 -5.99
N GLY A 37 5.16 -5.91 -6.41
CA GLY A 37 5.98 -7.01 -6.94
C GLY A 37 5.18 -8.06 -7.68
N LYS A 38 5.90 -8.87 -8.46
CA LYS A 38 5.37 -10.05 -9.13
C LYS A 38 5.49 -11.27 -8.22
N ARG A 39 4.62 -12.27 -8.41
CA ARG A 39 4.63 -13.54 -7.66
C ARG A 39 4.65 -13.36 -6.14
N MET A 40 4.01 -12.31 -5.65
CA MET A 40 3.71 -12.14 -4.23
C MET A 40 2.65 -13.18 -3.79
N PRO A 41 2.45 -13.41 -2.48
CA PRO A 41 1.56 -14.47 -1.99
C PRO A 41 0.13 -14.38 -2.52
N ARG A 42 -0.37 -13.16 -2.71
CA ARG A 42 -1.71 -12.89 -3.24
C ARG A 42 -1.74 -11.61 -4.08
N ARG A 43 -2.77 -11.51 -4.92
CA ARG A 43 -3.04 -10.29 -5.69
C ARG A 43 -3.97 -9.39 -4.88
N PHE A 44 -3.46 -8.26 -4.44
CA PHE A 44 -4.25 -7.23 -3.78
C PHE A 44 -3.62 -5.85 -4.00
N ALA A 45 -4.40 -4.82 -3.76
CA ALA A 45 -3.92 -3.44 -3.70
C ALA A 45 -4.63 -2.73 -2.54
N GLU A 46 -3.85 -2.08 -1.69
CA GLU A 46 -4.38 -1.36 -0.52
C GLU A 46 -3.53 -0.12 -0.21
N ILE A 47 -4.14 0.83 0.48
CA ILE A 47 -3.47 1.98 1.08
C ILE A 47 -3.70 1.89 2.59
N VAL A 48 -2.62 1.83 3.37
CA VAL A 48 -2.68 1.81 4.82
C VAL A 48 -2.22 3.16 5.35
N ILE A 49 -3.09 3.85 6.06
CA ILE A 49 -2.78 5.09 6.76
C ILE A 49 -2.63 4.77 8.24
N GLN A 50 -1.37 4.77 8.71
CA GLN A 50 -1.06 4.60 10.12
C GLN A 50 -1.21 5.94 10.83
N PHE A 51 -2.10 6.03 11.81
CA PHE A 51 -2.20 7.21 12.66
C PHE A 51 -1.06 7.24 13.69
N ARG A 52 -0.75 8.42 14.17
CA ARG A 52 0.25 8.59 15.23
C ARG A 52 -0.21 7.91 16.50
N ASP A 53 0.72 7.34 17.23
CA ASP A 53 0.45 6.73 18.53
C ASP A 53 0.02 7.78 19.55
N VAL A 54 -0.78 7.33 20.51
CA VAL A 54 -1.19 8.17 21.62
C VAL A 54 0.02 8.38 22.54
N PRO A 55 0.45 9.63 22.81
CA PRO A 55 1.68 9.89 23.59
C PRO A 55 1.67 9.31 25.01
N LYS A 56 0.50 9.22 25.61
CA LYS A 56 0.29 8.62 26.95
C LYS A 56 -1.01 7.82 26.95
N PRO A 57 -0.92 6.51 26.72
CA PRO A 57 -2.09 5.65 26.80
C PRO A 57 -2.58 5.54 28.26
N LEU A 58 -3.89 5.66 28.46
CA LEU A 58 -4.52 5.44 29.76
C LEU A 58 -4.64 3.95 30.10
N PHE A 59 -4.64 3.10 29.08
CA PHE A 59 -4.82 1.65 29.21
C PHE A 59 -3.77 0.92 28.39
N GLU A 60 -3.35 -0.25 28.86
CA GLU A 60 -2.40 -1.08 28.13
C GLU A 60 -3.12 -2.00 27.11
N PRO A 61 -2.56 -2.18 25.91
CA PRO A 61 -3.10 -3.13 24.94
C PRO A 61 -2.86 -4.57 25.42
N VAL A 62 -3.78 -5.45 25.10
CA VAL A 62 -3.61 -6.89 25.35
C VAL A 62 -2.44 -7.40 24.52
N GLY A 63 -1.45 -8.03 25.17
CA GLY A 63 -0.25 -8.54 24.49
C GLY A 63 0.93 -7.56 24.39
N GLY A 64 0.81 -6.36 24.95
CA GLY A 64 1.93 -5.40 25.06
C GLY A 64 2.37 -4.75 23.75
N GLN A 65 1.76 -5.08 22.62
CA GLN A 65 2.05 -4.44 21.34
C GLN A 65 1.06 -3.30 21.05
N TRP A 66 1.60 -2.10 20.93
CA TRP A 66 0.87 -0.96 20.39
C TRP A 66 0.84 -1.07 18.88
N VAL A 67 -0.33 -1.40 18.37
CA VAL A 67 -0.63 -1.14 16.97
C VAL A 67 -1.50 0.10 16.98
N GLY A 68 -0.96 1.23 16.55
CA GLY A 68 -1.72 2.48 16.44
C GLY A 68 -2.95 2.29 15.55
N ASN A 69 -3.92 3.18 15.67
CA ASN A 69 -5.10 3.15 14.83
C ASN A 69 -4.71 3.23 13.34
N GLN A 70 -5.44 2.54 12.49
CA GLN A 70 -5.17 2.48 11.05
C GLN A 70 -6.45 2.69 10.25
N LEU A 71 -6.34 3.41 9.14
CA LEU A 71 -7.35 3.39 8.09
C LEU A 71 -6.78 2.59 6.92
N VAL A 72 -7.43 1.50 6.57
CA VAL A 72 -7.08 0.64 5.43
C VAL A 72 -8.09 0.85 4.32
N ILE A 73 -7.60 1.24 3.15
CA ILE A 73 -8.38 1.43 1.94
C ILE A 73 -8.04 0.28 1.02
N HIS A 74 -8.91 -0.71 0.94
CA HIS A 74 -8.77 -1.83 0.01
C HIS A 74 -9.26 -1.40 -1.37
N LEU A 75 -8.38 -1.54 -2.38
CA LEU A 75 -8.66 -1.19 -3.77
C LEU A 75 -8.89 -2.42 -4.66
N GLN A 76 -8.32 -3.56 -4.28
CA GLN A 76 -8.47 -4.85 -4.96
C GLN A 76 -8.21 -6.00 -3.98
N PRO A 77 -8.89 -7.15 -4.09
CA PRO A 77 -9.97 -7.47 -5.05
C PRO A 77 -11.33 -6.85 -4.69
N GLU A 78 -11.49 -6.38 -3.46
CA GLU A 78 -12.74 -5.83 -2.92
C GLU A 78 -12.55 -4.35 -2.59
N ASP A 79 -13.56 -3.55 -2.92
CA ASP A 79 -13.60 -2.13 -2.55
C ASP A 79 -14.16 -2.01 -1.12
N LYS A 80 -13.27 -1.77 -0.16
CA LYS A 80 -13.61 -1.73 1.27
C LYS A 80 -12.81 -0.65 1.99
N LEU A 81 -13.43 0.03 2.94
CA LEU A 81 -12.76 0.83 3.95
C LEU A 81 -12.80 0.11 5.29
N GLU A 82 -11.68 0.03 5.97
CA GLU A 82 -11.56 -0.57 7.29
C GLU A 82 -10.85 0.40 8.24
N LEU A 83 -11.54 0.79 9.31
CA LEU A 83 -10.95 1.61 10.37
C LEU A 83 -10.63 0.70 11.56
N LYS A 84 -9.35 0.40 11.76
CA LYS A 84 -8.83 -0.40 12.87
C LYS A 84 -8.57 0.52 14.07
N LEU A 85 -9.19 0.21 15.18
CA LEU A 85 -9.13 0.99 16.42
C LEU A 85 -8.79 0.09 17.60
N LEU A 86 -8.25 0.69 18.66
CA LEU A 86 -8.17 0.03 19.95
C LEU A 86 -9.37 0.49 20.80
N ALA A 87 -10.17 -0.46 21.25
CA ALA A 87 -11.32 -0.21 22.10
C ALA A 87 -11.24 -0.98 23.41
N LYS A 88 -11.76 -0.37 24.48
CA LYS A 88 -11.88 -1.04 25.78
C LYS A 88 -12.95 -2.13 25.73
N THR A 89 -12.61 -3.33 26.21
CA THR A 89 -13.57 -4.42 26.34
C THR A 89 -14.59 -4.13 27.44
N PRO A 90 -15.90 -4.17 27.15
CA PRO A 90 -16.92 -4.03 28.17
C PRO A 90 -16.77 -5.07 29.28
N GLY A 91 -16.90 -4.66 30.55
CA GLY A 91 -16.86 -5.55 31.74
C GLY A 91 -15.47 -6.03 32.15
N GLU A 92 -14.44 -5.89 31.35
CA GLU A 92 -13.05 -6.22 31.73
C GLU A 92 -12.31 -5.01 32.28
N ARG A 93 -11.32 -5.28 33.15
CA ARG A 93 -10.43 -4.22 33.67
C ARG A 93 -9.60 -3.69 32.48
N GLU A 94 -9.57 -2.40 32.33
CA GLU A 94 -8.64 -1.50 31.62
C GLU A 94 -7.76 -2.13 30.50
N ARG A 95 -8.33 -3.04 29.69
CA ARG A 95 -7.63 -3.69 28.57
C ARG A 95 -8.20 -3.23 27.24
N LEU A 96 -7.30 -2.85 26.34
CA LEU A 96 -7.64 -2.49 24.98
C LEU A 96 -7.50 -3.71 24.06
N LYS A 97 -8.50 -3.90 23.21
CA LYS A 97 -8.46 -4.90 22.13
C LYS A 97 -8.63 -4.22 20.77
N PRO A 98 -8.00 -4.73 19.71
CA PRO A 98 -8.26 -4.24 18.37
C PRO A 98 -9.71 -4.56 17.96
N VAL A 99 -10.36 -3.57 17.35
CA VAL A 99 -11.69 -3.68 16.73
C VAL A 99 -11.64 -3.03 15.36
N SER A 100 -12.47 -3.51 14.43
CA SER A 100 -12.63 -2.94 13.10
C SER A 100 -14.02 -2.37 12.90
N LEU A 101 -14.08 -1.23 12.23
CA LEU A 101 -15.29 -0.68 11.62
C LEU A 101 -15.13 -0.77 10.11
N ASP A 102 -16.02 -1.52 9.48
CA ASP A 102 -15.94 -1.85 8.08
C ASP A 102 -17.03 -1.17 7.25
N LEU A 103 -16.65 -0.61 6.12
CA LEU A 103 -17.56 -0.18 5.08
C LEU A 103 -17.24 -0.96 3.79
N ASP A 104 -18.04 -1.96 3.51
CA ASP A 104 -18.01 -2.71 2.26
C ASP A 104 -18.95 -2.04 1.26
N PHE A 105 -18.40 -1.54 0.16
CA PHE A 105 -19.17 -0.79 -0.83
C PHE A 105 -20.17 -1.67 -1.56
N PHE A 106 -19.81 -2.89 -1.92
CA PHE A 106 -20.71 -3.81 -2.61
C PHE A 106 -21.90 -4.19 -1.72
N ASN A 107 -21.63 -4.62 -0.49
CA ASN A 107 -22.68 -5.05 0.44
C ASN A 107 -23.59 -3.90 0.89
N THR A 108 -23.02 -2.68 1.01
CA THR A 108 -23.76 -1.50 1.46
C THR A 108 -24.74 -0.99 0.41
N TRP A 109 -24.29 -0.85 -0.85
CA TRP A 109 -25.13 -0.26 -1.90
C TRP A 109 -25.72 -1.27 -2.86
N ARG A 110 -25.25 -2.52 -2.86
CA ARG A 110 -25.68 -3.61 -3.77
C ARG A 110 -25.64 -3.21 -5.25
N ILE A 111 -24.77 -2.28 -5.59
CA ILE A 111 -24.56 -1.83 -6.96
C ILE A 111 -23.60 -2.80 -7.64
N PRO A 112 -23.99 -3.40 -8.79
CA PRO A 112 -23.06 -4.26 -9.53
C PRO A 112 -21.78 -3.48 -9.86
N VAL A 113 -20.63 -4.05 -9.51
CA VAL A 113 -19.34 -3.49 -9.91
C VAL A 113 -19.22 -3.65 -11.42
N ARG A 114 -19.31 -2.54 -12.16
CA ARG A 114 -19.07 -2.53 -13.59
C ARG A 114 -17.59 -2.71 -13.86
N ASP A 115 -17.27 -3.36 -14.98
CA ASP A 115 -15.91 -3.43 -15.47
C ASP A 115 -15.32 -2.02 -15.61
N ALA A 116 -14.06 -1.86 -15.19
CA ALA A 116 -13.40 -0.57 -15.20
C ALA A 116 -13.35 0.05 -16.61
N TYR A 117 -13.13 -0.77 -17.65
CA TYR A 117 -13.11 -0.31 -19.03
C TYR A 117 -14.50 0.11 -19.52
N GLU A 118 -15.56 -0.60 -19.15
CA GLU A 118 -16.95 -0.20 -19.48
C GLU A 118 -17.23 1.22 -18.95
N ARG A 119 -16.83 1.50 -17.72
CA ARG A 119 -16.98 2.81 -17.10
C ARG A 119 -16.18 3.88 -17.82
N LEU A 120 -14.90 3.62 -18.09
CA LEU A 120 -14.02 4.56 -18.78
C LEU A 120 -14.52 4.88 -20.19
N ILE A 121 -14.91 3.88 -20.97
CA ILE A 121 -15.47 4.08 -22.33
C ILE A 121 -16.75 4.89 -22.27
N THR A 122 -17.62 4.60 -21.32
CA THR A 122 -18.86 5.36 -21.13
C THR A 122 -18.57 6.82 -20.78
N ASP A 123 -17.59 7.09 -19.94
CA ASP A 123 -17.20 8.46 -19.57
C ASP A 123 -16.55 9.21 -20.74
N ILE A 124 -15.77 8.55 -21.60
CA ILE A 124 -15.28 9.14 -22.85
C ILE A 124 -16.45 9.58 -23.75
N LEU A 125 -17.41 8.69 -23.99
CA LEU A 125 -18.56 8.96 -24.83
C LEU A 125 -19.44 10.10 -24.28
N ARG A 126 -19.43 10.32 -22.99
CA ARG A 126 -20.17 11.40 -22.30
C ARG A 126 -19.35 12.68 -22.08
N GLY A 127 -18.10 12.71 -22.52
CA GLY A 127 -17.20 13.83 -22.30
C GLY A 127 -16.82 14.08 -20.83
N ARG A 128 -16.90 13.05 -19.97
CA ARG A 128 -16.57 13.12 -18.55
C ARG A 128 -15.12 12.72 -18.33
N LEU A 129 -14.24 13.69 -18.10
CA LEU A 129 -12.79 13.45 -18.00
C LEU A 129 -12.28 13.23 -16.57
N GLY A 130 -13.14 13.19 -15.56
CA GLY A 130 -12.74 13.15 -14.14
C GLY A 130 -11.96 11.92 -13.71
N LEU A 131 -12.02 10.82 -14.46
CA LEU A 131 -11.26 9.58 -14.20
C LEU A 131 -9.99 9.45 -15.05
N PHE A 132 -9.69 10.45 -15.89
CA PHE A 132 -8.56 10.39 -16.80
C PHE A 132 -7.41 11.26 -16.30
N LEU A 133 -6.21 10.68 -16.38
CA LEU A 133 -4.99 11.43 -16.09
C LEU A 133 -4.71 12.43 -17.22
N ARG A 134 -4.25 13.60 -16.85
CA ARG A 134 -3.78 14.60 -17.80
C ARG A 134 -2.41 14.21 -18.34
N ARG A 135 -2.08 14.71 -19.52
CA ARG A 135 -0.79 14.45 -20.16
C ARG A 135 0.40 14.89 -19.30
N ASP A 136 0.31 16.07 -18.68
CA ASP A 136 1.36 16.61 -17.82
C ASP A 136 1.54 15.76 -16.53
N GLU A 137 0.47 15.23 -15.96
CA GLU A 137 0.54 14.31 -14.82
C GLU A 137 1.26 13.02 -15.19
N VAL A 138 0.90 12.38 -16.31
CA VAL A 138 1.56 11.17 -16.82
C VAL A 138 3.04 11.45 -17.09
N GLN A 139 3.36 12.58 -17.72
CA GLN A 139 4.74 12.94 -18.02
C GLN A 139 5.57 13.13 -16.75
N THR A 140 5.02 13.77 -15.72
CA THR A 140 5.68 13.96 -14.43
C THR A 140 5.90 12.64 -13.69
N GLN A 141 4.93 11.73 -13.75
CA GLN A 141 5.06 10.38 -13.17
C GLN A 141 6.20 9.59 -13.81
N TRP A 142 6.31 9.62 -15.15
CA TRP A 142 7.42 8.98 -15.86
C TRP A 142 8.77 9.61 -15.52
N GLN A 143 8.85 10.94 -15.46
CA GLN A 143 10.09 11.62 -15.04
C GLN A 143 10.54 11.21 -13.64
N PHE A 144 9.63 10.97 -12.72
CA PHE A 144 9.95 10.48 -11.38
C PHE A 144 10.55 9.07 -11.43
N VAL A 145 9.92 8.16 -12.17
CA VAL A 145 10.39 6.76 -12.29
C VAL A 145 11.72 6.69 -13.05
N ASP A 146 11.86 7.44 -14.14
CA ASP A 146 13.08 7.45 -14.96
C ASP A 146 14.30 7.91 -14.17
N ARG A 147 14.15 8.88 -13.25
CA ARG A 147 15.23 9.29 -12.36
C ARG A 147 15.71 8.12 -11.50
N ILE A 148 14.78 7.39 -10.87
CA ILE A 148 15.12 6.22 -10.05
C ILE A 148 15.84 5.16 -10.89
N LEU A 149 15.31 4.82 -12.06
CA LEU A 149 15.90 3.81 -12.95
C LEU A 149 17.29 4.22 -13.45
N ASN A 150 17.50 5.50 -13.77
CA ASN A 150 18.78 6.02 -14.21
C ASN A 150 19.82 6.00 -13.08
N ASP A 151 19.40 6.37 -11.86
CA ASP A 151 20.28 6.33 -10.69
C ASP A 151 20.69 4.90 -10.36
N LEU A 152 19.78 3.94 -10.39
CA LEU A 152 20.10 2.52 -10.19
C LEU A 152 21.12 2.02 -11.22
N LYS A 153 20.93 2.35 -12.50
CA LYS A 153 21.86 1.99 -13.58
C LYS A 153 23.22 2.65 -13.42
N SER A 154 23.26 3.94 -13.11
CA SER A 154 24.52 4.68 -12.97
C SER A 154 25.39 4.18 -11.81
N HIS A 155 24.76 3.66 -10.75
CA HIS A 155 25.45 3.08 -9.60
C HIS A 155 25.70 1.57 -9.73
N GLY A 156 25.35 0.95 -10.88
CA GLY A 156 25.55 -0.47 -11.10
C GLY A 156 24.77 -1.36 -10.10
N MET A 157 23.65 -0.88 -9.60
CA MET A 157 22.84 -1.63 -8.63
C MET A 157 22.09 -2.76 -9.32
N GLU A 158 22.27 -3.98 -8.82
CA GLU A 158 21.55 -5.15 -9.28
C GLU A 158 20.32 -5.43 -8.39
N PRO A 159 19.22 -5.97 -8.98
CA PRO A 159 18.06 -6.38 -8.20
C PRO A 159 18.40 -7.47 -7.19
N VAL A 160 17.95 -7.30 -5.95
CA VAL A 160 18.05 -8.30 -4.89
C VAL A 160 17.05 -9.42 -5.14
N PRO A 161 17.47 -10.70 -5.17
CA PRO A 161 16.55 -11.81 -5.36
C PRO A 161 15.60 -11.97 -4.17
N TYR A 162 14.38 -12.41 -4.44
CA TYR A 162 13.41 -12.79 -3.43
C TYR A 162 12.69 -14.09 -3.81
N THR A 163 12.18 -14.81 -2.83
CA THR A 163 11.47 -16.07 -3.03
C THR A 163 10.05 -15.81 -3.53
N SER A 164 9.64 -16.52 -4.57
CA SER A 164 8.25 -16.52 -5.05
C SER A 164 7.29 -16.95 -3.95
N GLY A 165 6.14 -16.31 -3.83
CA GLY A 165 5.16 -16.56 -2.78
C GLY A 165 5.49 -15.86 -1.45
N THR A 166 6.47 -14.94 -1.43
CA THR A 166 6.78 -14.10 -0.28
C THR A 166 6.45 -12.63 -0.55
N TYR A 167 6.46 -11.81 0.48
CA TYR A 167 6.24 -10.35 0.37
C TYR A 167 7.49 -9.55 -0.03
N GLY A 168 8.48 -10.22 -0.57
CA GLY A 168 9.71 -9.60 -1.06
C GLY A 168 10.92 -9.85 -0.16
N PRO A 169 12.05 -9.18 -0.41
CA PRO A 169 13.27 -9.36 0.36
C PRO A 169 13.16 -8.74 1.76
N SER A 170 13.87 -9.30 2.74
CA SER A 170 13.92 -8.81 4.13
C SER A 170 14.37 -7.34 4.25
N SER A 171 15.12 -6.85 3.28
CA SER A 171 15.50 -5.43 3.20
C SER A 171 14.31 -4.48 3.08
N ALA A 172 13.22 -4.91 2.42
CA ALA A 172 11.97 -4.14 2.33
C ALA A 172 11.28 -4.03 3.69
N THR A 173 11.25 -5.11 4.47
CA THR A 173 10.72 -5.09 5.84
C THR A 173 11.58 -4.21 6.75
N ALA A 174 12.91 -4.35 6.66
CA ALA A 174 13.83 -3.50 7.42
C ALA A 174 13.71 -2.01 7.08
N MET A 175 13.40 -1.67 5.83
CA MET A 175 13.14 -0.29 5.43
C MET A 175 11.88 0.27 6.10
N ALA A 176 10.79 -0.48 6.14
CA ALA A 176 9.55 -0.07 6.79
C ALA A 176 9.75 0.13 8.30
N LEU A 177 10.42 -0.82 8.96
CA LEU A 177 10.75 -0.72 10.39
C LEU A 177 11.58 0.53 10.71
N ARG A 178 12.58 0.87 9.90
CA ARG A 178 13.36 2.12 10.07
C ARG A 178 12.52 3.39 9.91
N ALA A 179 11.43 3.31 9.18
CA ALA A 179 10.47 4.41 9.04
C ALA A 179 9.39 4.40 10.15
N GLY A 180 9.49 3.51 11.14
CA GLY A 180 8.51 3.38 12.20
C GLY A 180 7.18 2.75 11.77
N ALA A 181 7.19 1.98 10.68
CA ALA A 181 5.99 1.36 10.12
C ALA A 181 6.17 -0.15 9.89
N LEU A 182 5.04 -0.83 9.77
CA LEU A 182 4.97 -2.24 9.37
C LEU A 182 4.21 -2.35 8.06
N TRP A 183 4.63 -3.30 7.23
CA TRP A 183 3.80 -3.70 6.09
C TRP A 183 2.58 -4.45 6.59
N SER A 184 1.42 -4.15 6.03
CA SER A 184 0.24 -4.98 6.20
C SER A 184 0.47 -6.29 5.46
N GLU A 185 0.71 -7.34 6.21
CA GLU A 185 0.90 -8.70 5.71
C GLU A 185 -0.19 -9.55 6.34
N ASP A 186 -1.34 -9.63 5.70
CA ASP A 186 -2.43 -10.50 6.13
C ASP A 186 -3.26 -10.09 7.34
N GLY A 187 -3.94 -9.01 7.27
CA GLY A 187 -5.12 -8.82 8.13
C GLY A 187 -4.88 -9.11 9.62
N LEU A 188 -3.74 -8.68 10.16
CA LEU A 188 -3.55 -8.55 11.61
C LEU A 188 -4.39 -7.42 12.15
#